data_cdf009179a269a2d4833d01f7e5508ef
#
_entry.id   cdf009179a269a2d4833d01f7e5508ef
#
_cell.length_a   1.000
_cell.length_b   1.000
_cell.length_c   1.000
_cell.angle_alpha   90.00
_cell.angle_beta   90.00
_cell.angle_gamma   90.00
#
_symmetry.space_group_name_H-M   'P 1'
#
loop_
_entity.id
_entity.type
_entity.pdbx_description
1 polymer ?
#
loop_
_entity_poly.entity_id
_entity_poly.type
_entity_poly.pdbx_seq_one_letter_code
_entity_poly.pdbx_strand_id
1 'polypeptide(L)'
;MRIHRFMFKHYLLFAPIIAIALSLGCKSTNKREPGENYALVNFFIEQNNDGTKYSKLVSIYPSDPELFYVNSKPFLDTADLERVTLMDATGGFALQFQFNRHGTAVLESYTTSSKGKRMAIFCQFTDSRMIAAPMITTRKTTGIIRFTPDCTREEAEQIVKGLTNAIKEIKKNS
;
A
#
# COMPACT_ATOMS: atom_id res chain seq x y z
N MET A 1 41.47 5.21 68.99
CA MET A 1 41.26 6.52 68.41
C MET A 1 40.17 6.42 67.32
N ARG A 2 38.99 6.96 67.65
CA ARG A 2 37.69 6.84 66.93
C ARG A 2 37.58 8.00 65.95
N ILE A 3 37.54 7.77 64.66
CA ILE A 3 36.90 8.65 63.64
C ILE A 3 36.84 7.82 62.32
N HIS A 4 35.77 7.16 62.01
CA HIS A 4 35.35 6.72 60.68
C HIS A 4 34.03 5.93 60.73
N ARG A 5 32.98 6.59 61.26
CA ARG A 5 31.69 5.90 61.35
C ARG A 5 30.50 6.80 61.05
N PHE A 6 30.66 7.84 60.22
CA PHE A 6 29.54 8.79 60.03
C PHE A 6 29.25 9.17 58.57
N MET A 7 29.79 8.51 57.56
CA MET A 7 29.56 8.90 56.16
C MET A 7 28.90 7.85 55.26
N PHE A 8 28.24 6.83 55.81
CA PHE A 8 27.60 5.80 54.97
C PHE A 8 26.05 5.77 55.06
N LYS A 9 25.43 6.76 55.66
CA LYS A 9 23.97 6.71 55.93
C LYS A 9 23.10 7.56 55.01
N HIS A 10 23.66 8.31 54.07
CA HIS A 10 22.89 9.21 53.19
C HIS A 10 22.83 8.79 51.74
N TYR A 11 23.50 7.73 51.28
CA TYR A 11 23.45 7.25 49.89
C TYR A 11 22.35 6.23 49.61
N LEU A 12 21.61 5.76 50.61
CA LEU A 12 20.60 4.71 50.46
C LEU A 12 19.17 5.24 50.16
N LEU A 13 18.97 6.56 50.12
CA LEU A 13 17.65 7.19 49.94
C LEU A 13 17.40 7.81 48.54
N PHE A 14 18.44 7.82 47.66
CA PHE A 14 18.30 8.39 46.33
C PHE A 14 18.23 7.36 45.18
N ALA A 15 18.29 6.08 45.47
CA ALA A 15 18.29 5.02 44.47
C ALA A 15 16.94 4.61 43.84
N PRO A 16 15.74 4.91 44.41
CA PRO A 16 14.49 4.46 43.78
C PRO A 16 13.83 5.45 42.84
N ILE A 17 14.36 6.68 42.63
CA ILE A 17 13.65 7.69 41.79
C ILE A 17 14.04 7.64 40.31
N ILE A 18 15.15 6.99 39.93
CA ILE A 18 15.62 6.90 38.54
C ILE A 18 14.97 5.77 37.74
N ALA A 19 14.28 4.82 38.43
CA ALA A 19 13.71 3.64 37.76
C ALA A 19 12.32 3.85 37.12
N ILE A 20 11.67 5.02 37.28
CA ILE A 20 10.30 5.27 36.80
C ILE A 20 10.25 6.06 35.46
N ALA A 21 11.36 6.58 34.97
CA ALA A 21 11.39 7.43 33.80
C ALA A 21 11.60 6.70 32.43
N LEU A 22 11.69 5.37 32.41
CA LEU A 22 11.96 4.58 31.19
C LEU A 22 10.76 3.82 30.64
N SER A 23 9.54 4.05 31.14
CA SER A 23 8.32 3.39 30.64
C SER A 23 7.42 4.28 29.76
N LEU A 24 7.93 5.38 29.21
CA LEU A 24 7.31 6.05 28.06
C LEU A 24 7.63 5.24 26.82
N GLY A 25 7.05 4.03 26.74
CA GLY A 25 7.04 3.22 25.56
C GLY A 25 6.50 4.04 24.39
N CYS A 26 7.33 4.27 23.38
CA CYS A 26 6.88 4.70 22.07
C CYS A 26 5.65 3.86 21.72
N LYS A 27 4.49 4.51 21.55
CA LYS A 27 3.37 3.90 20.85
C LYS A 27 3.89 3.56 19.45
N SER A 28 4.33 2.33 19.26
CA SER A 28 4.54 1.75 17.95
C SER A 28 3.22 1.91 17.23
N THR A 29 3.14 2.81 16.29
CA THR A 29 2.09 2.79 15.28
C THR A 29 2.18 1.42 14.66
N ASN A 30 1.24 0.54 14.99
CA ASN A 30 1.09 -0.77 14.39
C ASN A 30 0.91 -0.54 12.88
N LYS A 31 2.02 -0.52 12.14
CA LYS A 31 2.03 -0.65 10.70
C LYS A 31 1.60 -2.09 10.46
N ARG A 32 0.29 -2.29 10.30
CA ARG A 32 -0.27 -3.62 10.01
C ARG A 32 0.32 -4.06 8.69
N GLU A 33 1.02 -5.18 8.74
CA GLU A 33 1.56 -5.80 7.53
C GLU A 33 0.40 -6.38 6.71
N PRO A 34 0.44 -6.27 5.37
CA PRO A 34 -0.50 -6.96 4.51
C PRO A 34 -0.45 -8.46 4.79
N GLY A 35 -1.60 -9.08 4.94
CA GLY A 35 -1.75 -10.48 5.26
C GLY A 35 -3.14 -10.98 4.87
N GLU A 36 -3.51 -12.19 5.29
CA GLU A 36 -4.74 -12.87 4.89
C GLU A 36 -6.02 -12.02 5.03
N ASN A 37 -6.02 -11.02 5.94
CA ASN A 37 -7.16 -10.15 6.20
C ASN A 37 -7.03 -8.71 5.68
N TYR A 38 -5.86 -8.33 5.15
CA TYR A 38 -5.59 -6.98 4.64
C TYR A 38 -4.80 -7.05 3.34
N ALA A 39 -5.17 -6.16 2.42
CA ALA A 39 -4.40 -5.91 1.21
C ALA A 39 -4.24 -4.41 1.01
N LEU A 40 -3.17 -4.02 0.33
CA LEU A 40 -2.93 -2.65 -0.11
C LEU A 40 -2.69 -2.64 -1.61
N VAL A 41 -3.10 -1.58 -2.27
CA VAL A 41 -2.87 -1.40 -3.70
C VAL A 41 -2.23 -0.05 -3.98
N ASN A 42 -1.34 -0.04 -4.97
CA ASN A 42 -0.70 1.16 -5.49
C ASN A 42 -0.76 1.16 -7.02
N PHE A 43 -0.96 2.33 -7.59
CA PHE A 43 -1.06 2.53 -9.04
C PHE A 43 0.10 3.37 -9.53
N PHE A 44 0.80 2.89 -10.54
CA PHE A 44 1.97 3.54 -11.12
C PHE A 44 1.76 3.79 -12.61
N ILE A 45 2.40 4.82 -13.15
CA ILE A 45 2.41 5.09 -14.59
C ILE A 45 3.74 4.62 -15.18
N GLU A 46 3.64 3.91 -16.31
CA GLU A 46 4.77 3.58 -17.14
C GLU A 46 5.54 4.85 -17.56
N GLN A 47 6.85 4.79 -17.49
CA GLN A 47 7.73 5.86 -17.96
C GLN A 47 8.97 5.27 -18.62
N ASN A 48 9.69 6.09 -19.37
CA ASN A 48 10.97 5.70 -19.94
C ASN A 48 12.02 5.60 -18.81
N ASN A 49 12.98 4.69 -19.00
CA ASN A 49 14.17 4.66 -18.13
C ASN A 49 14.99 5.93 -18.36
N ASP A 50 15.03 6.78 -17.35
CA ASP A 50 15.82 8.02 -17.36
C ASP A 50 17.11 7.91 -16.53
N GLY A 51 17.42 6.71 -16.00
CA GLY A 51 18.57 6.45 -15.15
C GLY A 51 18.49 7.07 -13.75
N THR A 52 17.37 7.70 -13.40
CA THR A 52 17.19 8.33 -12.08
C THR A 52 16.54 7.39 -11.07
N LYS A 53 16.61 7.75 -9.79
CA LYS A 53 15.88 7.04 -8.72
C LYS A 53 14.35 7.12 -8.83
N TYR A 54 13.84 7.94 -9.74
CA TYR A 54 12.41 8.09 -9.99
C TYR A 54 11.87 7.09 -11.01
N SER A 55 12.76 6.35 -11.69
CA SER A 55 12.43 5.29 -12.62
C SER A 55 12.73 3.94 -11.97
N LYS A 56 11.71 3.07 -11.87
CA LYS A 56 11.82 1.75 -11.25
C LYS A 56 11.44 0.68 -12.26
N LEU A 57 12.33 -0.30 -12.47
CA LEU A 57 12.04 -1.49 -13.26
C LEU A 57 11.08 -2.41 -12.48
N VAL A 58 10.03 -2.84 -13.13
CA VAL A 58 9.02 -3.77 -12.58
C VAL A 58 8.78 -4.92 -13.55
N SER A 59 8.27 -6.03 -13.02
CA SER A 59 7.88 -7.21 -13.79
C SER A 59 6.41 -7.51 -13.56
N ILE A 60 5.74 -7.96 -14.61
CA ILE A 60 4.40 -8.55 -14.56
C ILE A 60 4.43 -9.92 -15.26
N TYR A 61 3.45 -10.76 -15.05
CA TYR A 61 3.32 -12.12 -15.58
C TYR A 61 4.49 -13.02 -15.18
N PRO A 62 4.53 -13.57 -13.94
CA PRO A 62 5.64 -14.38 -13.45
C PRO A 62 6.01 -15.58 -14.34
N SER A 63 5.03 -16.14 -15.07
CA SER A 63 5.26 -17.27 -15.98
C SER A 63 5.94 -16.89 -17.30
N ASP A 64 5.74 -15.65 -17.77
CA ASP A 64 6.37 -15.06 -18.96
C ASP A 64 6.65 -13.59 -18.68
N PRO A 65 7.76 -13.27 -17.98
CA PRO A 65 7.98 -11.96 -17.39
C PRO A 65 8.13 -10.86 -18.43
N GLU A 66 7.23 -9.89 -18.37
CA GLU A 66 7.31 -8.65 -19.13
C GLU A 66 7.89 -7.54 -18.22
N LEU A 67 9.02 -6.95 -18.64
CA LEU A 67 9.75 -5.93 -17.90
C LEU A 67 9.47 -4.54 -18.49
N PHE A 68 9.15 -3.57 -17.64
CA PHE A 68 9.01 -2.17 -18.03
C PHE A 68 9.29 -1.23 -16.86
N TYR A 69 9.51 0.04 -17.15
CA TYR A 69 9.79 1.05 -16.12
C TYR A 69 8.53 1.80 -15.74
N VAL A 70 8.40 2.09 -14.44
CA VAL A 70 7.33 2.91 -13.89
C VAL A 70 7.90 4.06 -13.07
N ASN A 71 7.11 5.10 -12.87
CA ASN A 71 7.44 6.13 -11.88
C ASN A 71 7.52 5.47 -10.49
N SER A 72 8.58 5.73 -9.73
CA SER A 72 8.78 5.13 -8.40
C SER A 72 7.74 5.57 -7.37
N LYS A 73 7.02 6.69 -7.63
CA LYS A 73 5.93 7.17 -6.78
C LYS A 73 4.59 6.73 -7.36
N PRO A 74 3.72 6.09 -6.58
CA PRO A 74 2.36 5.82 -6.99
C PRO A 74 1.59 7.14 -7.17
N PHE A 75 0.68 7.19 -8.12
CA PHE A 75 -0.22 8.33 -8.31
C PHE A 75 -1.58 8.14 -7.65
N LEU A 76 -1.94 6.92 -7.30
CA LEU A 76 -3.11 6.52 -6.52
C LEU A 76 -2.74 5.35 -5.62
N ASP A 77 -3.44 5.23 -4.50
CA ASP A 77 -3.26 4.14 -3.55
C ASP A 77 -4.61 3.65 -2.94
N THR A 78 -4.54 2.81 -1.93
CA THR A 78 -5.71 2.23 -1.26
C THR A 78 -6.61 3.31 -0.63
N ALA A 79 -6.08 4.44 -0.18
CA ALA A 79 -6.87 5.51 0.43
C ALA A 79 -7.76 6.24 -0.59
N ASP A 80 -7.41 6.15 -1.87
CA ASP A 80 -8.20 6.73 -2.97
C ASP A 80 -9.36 5.82 -3.40
N LEU A 81 -9.45 4.58 -2.90
CA LEU A 81 -10.51 3.64 -3.23
C LEU A 81 -11.76 3.86 -2.39
N GLU A 82 -12.91 3.81 -3.05
CA GLU A 82 -14.25 3.73 -2.46
C GLU A 82 -14.71 2.30 -2.27
N ARG A 83 -14.51 1.45 -3.30
CA ARG A 83 -14.99 0.07 -3.37
C ARG A 83 -14.17 -0.78 -4.32
N VAL A 84 -14.06 -2.05 -4.01
CA VAL A 84 -13.48 -3.08 -4.88
C VAL A 84 -14.48 -4.23 -5.01
N THR A 85 -14.65 -4.76 -6.23
CA THR A 85 -15.56 -5.90 -6.52
C THR A 85 -14.90 -6.87 -7.48
N LEU A 86 -15.15 -8.16 -7.25
CA LEU A 86 -14.90 -9.23 -8.20
C LEU A 86 -16.13 -9.37 -9.10
N MET A 87 -15.92 -9.46 -10.40
CA MET A 87 -16.99 -9.59 -11.39
C MET A 87 -16.69 -10.76 -12.31
N ASP A 88 -17.72 -11.52 -12.66
CA ASP A 88 -17.60 -12.51 -13.73
C ASP A 88 -17.46 -11.78 -15.08
N ALA A 89 -16.60 -12.31 -15.94
CA ALA A 89 -16.34 -11.81 -17.28
C ALA A 89 -16.28 -12.98 -18.26
N THR A 90 -16.51 -12.72 -19.54
CA THR A 90 -16.40 -13.75 -20.59
C THR A 90 -15.00 -14.35 -20.57
N GLY A 91 -14.91 -15.65 -20.32
CA GLY A 91 -13.63 -16.35 -20.26
C GLY A 91 -12.88 -16.27 -18.92
N GLY A 92 -13.53 -15.75 -17.85
CA GLY A 92 -12.89 -15.69 -16.53
C GLY A 92 -13.54 -14.70 -15.57
N PHE A 93 -12.73 -13.81 -15.00
CA PHE A 93 -13.20 -12.79 -14.05
C PHE A 93 -12.39 -11.49 -14.22
N ALA A 94 -12.92 -10.43 -13.65
CA ALA A 94 -12.28 -9.11 -13.62
C ALA A 94 -12.42 -8.49 -12.23
N LEU A 95 -11.43 -7.65 -11.87
CA LEU A 95 -11.56 -6.76 -10.73
C LEU A 95 -12.08 -5.40 -11.20
N GLN A 96 -13.06 -4.87 -10.47
CA GLN A 96 -13.53 -3.51 -10.63
C GLN A 96 -13.13 -2.69 -9.42
N PHE A 97 -12.40 -1.60 -9.65
CA PHE A 97 -12.04 -0.63 -8.64
C PHE A 97 -12.84 0.65 -8.87
N GLN A 98 -13.49 1.12 -7.84
CA GLN A 98 -14.20 2.40 -7.81
C GLN A 98 -13.42 3.34 -6.88
N PHE A 99 -13.03 4.48 -7.40
CA PHE A 99 -12.29 5.51 -6.68
C PHE A 99 -13.25 6.49 -5.99
N ASN A 100 -12.79 7.08 -4.89
CA ASN A 100 -13.46 8.19 -4.23
C ASN A 100 -13.35 9.46 -5.08
N ARG A 101 -13.89 10.59 -4.60
CA ARG A 101 -13.87 11.85 -5.33
C ARG A 101 -12.46 12.33 -5.69
N HIS A 102 -11.52 12.26 -4.75
CA HIS A 102 -10.12 12.64 -4.97
C HIS A 102 -9.48 11.71 -6.01
N GLY A 103 -9.54 10.40 -5.78
CA GLY A 103 -8.99 9.39 -6.68
C GLY A 103 -9.58 9.46 -8.09
N THR A 104 -10.88 9.79 -8.23
CA THR A 104 -11.52 10.00 -9.53
C THR A 104 -10.88 11.17 -10.30
N ALA A 105 -10.65 12.30 -9.63
CA ALA A 105 -10.04 13.47 -10.27
C ALA A 105 -8.58 13.20 -10.66
N VAL A 106 -7.82 12.52 -9.81
CA VAL A 106 -6.43 12.11 -10.09
C VAL A 106 -6.38 11.11 -11.25
N LEU A 107 -7.25 10.08 -11.23
CA LEU A 107 -7.34 9.07 -12.30
C LEU A 107 -7.63 9.75 -13.65
N GLU A 108 -8.59 10.67 -13.68
CA GLU A 108 -8.96 11.42 -14.88
C GLU A 108 -7.77 12.22 -15.42
N SER A 109 -7.05 12.94 -14.57
CA SER A 109 -5.86 13.72 -14.94
C SER A 109 -4.78 12.83 -15.55
N TYR A 110 -4.42 11.74 -14.85
CA TYR A 110 -3.37 10.83 -15.32
C TYR A 110 -3.75 10.06 -16.58
N THR A 111 -5.01 9.61 -16.71
CA THR A 111 -5.46 8.91 -17.93
C THR A 111 -5.59 9.83 -19.12
N THR A 112 -5.73 11.15 -18.91
CA THR A 112 -5.68 12.15 -19.97
C THR A 112 -4.26 12.39 -20.47
N SER A 113 -3.31 12.58 -19.56
CA SER A 113 -1.92 12.94 -19.88
C SER A 113 -1.05 11.73 -20.27
N SER A 114 -1.45 10.52 -19.91
CA SER A 114 -0.64 9.29 -20.09
C SER A 114 -1.27 8.29 -21.07
N LYS A 115 -2.05 8.77 -22.03
CA LYS A 115 -2.62 7.90 -23.07
C LYS A 115 -1.53 7.17 -23.85
N GLY A 116 -1.72 5.86 -24.08
CA GLY A 116 -0.74 4.98 -24.71
C GLY A 116 0.31 4.39 -23.77
N LYS A 117 0.31 4.77 -22.48
CA LYS A 117 1.15 4.19 -21.44
C LYS A 117 0.39 3.12 -20.66
N ARG A 118 1.10 2.28 -19.92
CA ARG A 118 0.51 1.31 -19.02
C ARG A 118 0.25 1.93 -17.65
N MET A 119 -0.82 1.46 -17.01
CA MET A 119 -1.11 1.68 -15.61
C MET A 119 -0.75 0.41 -14.85
N ALA A 120 0.41 0.36 -14.20
CA ALA A 120 0.82 -0.79 -13.42
C ALA A 120 0.10 -0.78 -12.06
N ILE A 121 -0.50 -1.91 -11.72
CA ILE A 121 -1.28 -2.11 -10.48
C ILE A 121 -0.53 -3.10 -9.61
N PHE A 122 0.08 -2.59 -8.54
CA PHE A 122 0.80 -3.37 -7.55
C PHE A 122 -0.11 -3.66 -6.36
N CYS A 123 -0.22 -4.91 -5.97
CA CYS A 123 -0.99 -5.31 -4.82
C CYS A 123 -0.10 -5.99 -3.78
N GLN A 124 -0.24 -5.57 -2.54
CA GLN A 124 0.35 -6.22 -1.36
C GLN A 124 -0.75 -7.00 -0.67
N PHE A 125 -0.65 -8.31 -0.69
CA PHE A 125 -1.52 -9.27 -0.01
C PHE A 125 -0.63 -10.41 0.51
N THR A 126 -1.00 -11.67 0.45
CA THR A 126 -0.12 -12.80 0.81
C THR A 126 1.20 -12.75 0.01
N ASP A 127 1.08 -12.46 -1.30
CA ASP A 127 2.22 -12.17 -2.18
C ASP A 127 2.18 -10.70 -2.64
N SER A 128 3.34 -10.04 -2.63
CA SER A 128 3.45 -8.63 -3.05
C SER A 128 3.98 -8.55 -4.48
N ARG A 129 3.10 -8.29 -5.46
CA ARG A 129 3.47 -8.27 -6.89
C ARG A 129 2.59 -7.35 -7.73
N MET A 130 3.01 -7.11 -8.96
CA MET A 130 2.13 -6.53 -9.97
C MET A 130 1.06 -7.54 -10.34
N ILE A 131 -0.20 -7.11 -10.33
CA ILE A 131 -1.35 -7.95 -10.68
C ILE A 131 -2.00 -7.56 -12.00
N ALA A 132 -1.68 -6.40 -12.53
CA ALA A 132 -2.13 -5.96 -13.87
C ALA A 132 -1.30 -4.78 -14.37
N ALA A 133 -1.26 -4.60 -15.70
CA ALA A 133 -0.68 -3.44 -16.34
C ALA A 133 -1.49 -3.02 -17.59
N PRO A 134 -2.80 -2.68 -17.45
CA PRO A 134 -3.63 -2.30 -18.58
C PRO A 134 -3.10 -1.03 -19.27
N MET A 135 -3.21 -1.01 -20.61
CA MET A 135 -2.89 0.18 -21.40
C MET A 135 -3.98 1.24 -21.23
N ILE A 136 -3.58 2.48 -21.05
CA ILE A 136 -4.47 3.63 -20.98
C ILE A 136 -4.87 4.02 -22.39
N THR A 137 -6.05 3.62 -22.83
CA THR A 137 -6.57 3.92 -24.17
C THR A 137 -7.49 5.13 -24.18
N THR A 138 -8.20 5.36 -23.07
CA THR A 138 -9.21 6.42 -22.94
C THR A 138 -9.14 7.10 -21.59
N ARG A 139 -9.53 8.39 -21.57
CA ARG A 139 -9.75 9.15 -20.33
C ARG A 139 -10.82 8.49 -19.47
N LYS A 140 -10.60 8.39 -18.16
CA LYS A 140 -11.51 7.80 -17.18
C LYS A 140 -12.13 8.89 -16.29
N THR A 141 -13.36 9.25 -16.59
CA THR A 141 -14.10 10.32 -15.87
C THR A 141 -15.03 9.78 -14.79
N THR A 142 -15.36 8.48 -14.84
CA THR A 142 -16.32 7.85 -13.92
C THR A 142 -15.69 7.40 -12.61
N GLY A 143 -14.36 7.46 -12.47
CA GLY A 143 -13.66 6.91 -11.33
C GLY A 143 -13.74 5.37 -11.23
N ILE A 144 -14.02 4.69 -12.33
CA ILE A 144 -14.11 3.23 -12.36
C ILE A 144 -13.10 2.68 -13.36
N ILE A 145 -12.31 1.70 -12.92
CA ILE A 145 -11.47 0.87 -13.79
C ILE A 145 -11.87 -0.59 -13.64
N ARG A 146 -11.77 -1.33 -14.73
CA ARG A 146 -11.94 -2.78 -14.77
C ARG A 146 -10.77 -3.39 -15.50
N PHE A 147 -10.25 -4.48 -14.98
CA PHE A 147 -9.12 -5.20 -15.58
C PHE A 147 -9.15 -6.66 -15.18
N THR A 148 -8.57 -7.52 -16.00
CA THR A 148 -8.30 -8.92 -15.68
C THR A 148 -7.00 -8.97 -14.91
N PRO A 149 -7.00 -9.43 -13.64
CA PRO A 149 -5.78 -9.55 -12.87
C PRO A 149 -5.00 -10.81 -13.25
N ASP A 150 -3.68 -10.75 -13.13
CA ASP A 150 -2.80 -11.91 -13.19
C ASP A 150 -2.76 -12.62 -11.83
N CYS A 151 -3.85 -13.31 -11.52
CA CYS A 151 -4.00 -14.09 -10.28
C CYS A 151 -5.10 -15.15 -10.42
N THR A 152 -5.15 -16.11 -9.51
CA THR A 152 -6.26 -17.05 -9.43
C THR A 152 -7.53 -16.36 -8.91
N ARG A 153 -8.69 -17.02 -9.08
CA ARG A 153 -9.95 -16.51 -8.54
C ARG A 153 -9.91 -16.40 -7.02
N GLU A 154 -9.33 -17.41 -6.37
CA GLU A 154 -9.17 -17.46 -4.91
C GLU A 154 -8.31 -16.30 -4.40
N GLU A 155 -7.20 -16.01 -5.08
CA GLU A 155 -6.36 -14.84 -4.77
C GLU A 155 -7.14 -13.52 -4.99
N ALA A 156 -7.92 -13.42 -6.08
CA ALA A 156 -8.74 -12.25 -6.34
C ALA A 156 -9.78 -12.01 -5.23
N GLU A 157 -10.42 -13.08 -4.72
CA GLU A 157 -11.35 -13.00 -3.58
C GLU A 157 -10.65 -12.53 -2.30
N GLN A 158 -9.44 -13.03 -2.02
CA GLN A 158 -8.61 -12.59 -0.90
C GLN A 158 -8.22 -11.10 -1.04
N ILE A 159 -7.81 -10.68 -2.23
CA ILE A 159 -7.49 -9.27 -2.53
C ILE A 159 -8.71 -8.38 -2.29
N VAL A 160 -9.89 -8.75 -2.80
CA VAL A 160 -11.13 -7.98 -2.61
C VAL A 160 -11.49 -7.87 -1.12
N LYS A 161 -11.42 -8.99 -0.39
CA LYS A 161 -11.66 -9.02 1.06
C LYS A 161 -10.67 -8.13 1.80
N GLY A 162 -9.38 -8.27 1.52
CA GLY A 162 -8.31 -7.51 2.17
C GLY A 162 -8.40 -6.02 1.89
N LEU A 163 -8.63 -5.60 0.64
CA LEU A 163 -8.83 -4.20 0.26
C LEU A 163 -10.10 -3.61 0.88
N THR A 164 -11.19 -4.38 0.92
CA THR A 164 -12.44 -3.94 1.56
C THR A 164 -12.23 -3.64 3.05
N ASN A 165 -11.46 -4.47 3.74
CA ASN A 165 -11.13 -4.25 5.15
C ASN A 165 -10.24 -3.01 5.32
N ALA A 166 -9.21 -2.84 4.47
CA ALA A 166 -8.35 -1.68 4.50
C ALA A 166 -9.12 -0.37 4.26
N ILE A 167 -9.99 -0.34 3.25
CA ILE A 167 -10.85 0.82 2.95
C ILE A 167 -11.75 1.18 4.15
N LYS A 168 -12.38 0.18 4.80
CA LYS A 168 -13.23 0.41 5.99
C LYS A 168 -12.43 1.02 7.14
N GLU A 169 -11.21 0.54 7.36
CA GLU A 169 -10.37 1.05 8.44
C GLU A 169 -9.87 2.46 8.15
N ILE A 170 -9.45 2.77 6.93
CA ILE A 170 -9.06 4.12 6.51
C ILE A 170 -10.22 5.09 6.74
N LYS A 171 -11.45 4.74 6.30
CA LYS A 171 -12.64 5.57 6.49
C LYS A 171 -13.02 5.78 7.98
N LYS A 172 -12.68 4.84 8.86
CA LYS A 172 -12.94 4.99 10.30
C LYS A 172 -11.97 5.96 10.97
N ASN A 173 -10.77 6.12 10.39
CA ASN A 173 -9.69 6.91 10.97
C ASN A 173 -9.51 8.28 10.30
N SER A 174 -10.36 8.60 9.30
CA SER A 174 -10.42 9.90 8.60
C SER A 174 -11.54 10.77 9.14
#